data_54e0477927a5979725a4444dccd6e716
#
_entry.id   54e0477927a5979725a4444dccd6e716
#
_cell.length_a   1.000
_cell.length_b   1.000
_cell.length_c   1.000
_cell.angle_alpha   90.00
_cell.angle_beta   90.00
_cell.angle_gamma   90.00
#
_symmetry.space_group_name_H-M   'P 1'
#
loop_
_entity.id
_entity.type
_entity.pdbx_description
1 polymer ?
#
loop_
_entity_poly.entity_id
_entity_poly.type
_entity_poly.pdbx_seq_one_letter_code
_entity_poly.pdbx_strand_id
1 'polypeptide(L)'
;MSVFYFTIFYKLHKILETLTGGIILYKLIKYIKMKRENILTGSPWEDKMGYCRAVRIGNIIEVSGTVAIVDGDKVKADDAHAQTLNILERVEKVLEDLNASMKDVIRTRIFTTDVSTFEAVATAHATFFKDIKPTTGFYGINQLVAPEYLVEIELTAVLAE
;
A
#
# COMPACT_ATOMS: atom_id res chain seq x y z
N MET A 1 -13.99 -4.70 -28.20
CA MET A 1 -14.42 -3.41 -27.62
C MET A 1 -15.36 -2.75 -28.61
N SER A 2 -16.65 -2.63 -28.26
CA SER A 2 -17.75 -2.39 -29.21
C SER A 2 -17.69 -0.98 -29.83
N VAL A 3 -17.98 -0.88 -31.13
CA VAL A 3 -18.15 0.35 -31.93
C VAL A 3 -19.10 1.35 -31.24
N PHE A 4 -20.01 0.86 -30.43
CA PHE A 4 -20.99 1.64 -29.66
C PHE A 4 -20.30 2.55 -28.59
N TYR A 5 -19.27 2.07 -27.90
CA TYR A 5 -18.53 2.85 -26.93
C TYR A 5 -17.68 3.96 -27.58
N PHE A 6 -17.15 3.68 -28.78
CA PHE A 6 -16.37 4.67 -29.52
C PHE A 6 -17.24 5.83 -30.01
N THR A 7 -18.47 5.55 -30.43
CA THR A 7 -19.42 6.55 -30.92
C THR A 7 -19.94 7.45 -29.79
N ILE A 8 -20.21 6.90 -28.62
CA ILE A 8 -20.62 7.69 -27.44
C ILE A 8 -19.45 8.57 -26.97
N PHE A 9 -18.24 8.03 -26.95
CA PHE A 9 -17.03 8.77 -26.55
C PHE A 9 -16.74 9.92 -27.49
N TYR A 10 -16.87 9.73 -28.79
CA TYR A 10 -16.67 10.77 -29.80
C TYR A 10 -17.73 11.89 -29.73
N LYS A 11 -18.99 11.55 -29.48
CA LYS A 11 -20.06 12.54 -29.30
C LYS A 11 -19.89 13.36 -28.02
N LEU A 12 -19.53 12.71 -26.90
CA LEU A 12 -19.20 13.40 -25.65
C LEU A 12 -17.97 14.32 -25.80
N HIS A 13 -16.97 13.89 -26.53
CA HIS A 13 -15.81 14.67 -26.86
C HIS A 13 -16.16 15.99 -27.58
N LYS A 14 -16.95 15.90 -28.64
CA LYS A 14 -17.42 17.09 -29.40
C LYS A 14 -18.26 18.05 -28.57
N ILE A 15 -19.13 17.53 -27.72
CA ILE A 15 -19.99 18.36 -26.84
C ILE A 15 -19.13 19.09 -25.79
N LEU A 16 -18.14 18.43 -25.21
CA LEU A 16 -17.22 19.02 -24.24
C LEU A 16 -16.25 20.04 -24.85
N GLU A 17 -15.76 19.82 -26.06
CA GLU A 17 -14.94 20.81 -26.78
C GLU A 17 -15.71 22.11 -27.04
N THR A 18 -17.00 22.00 -27.33
CA THR A 18 -17.84 23.16 -27.63
C THR A 18 -18.23 23.96 -26.37
N LEU A 19 -18.30 23.30 -25.20
CA LEU A 19 -18.79 23.94 -23.97
C LEU A 19 -17.71 24.49 -23.04
N THR A 20 -16.44 24.04 -23.11
CA THR A 20 -15.45 24.34 -22.07
C THR A 20 -14.00 24.49 -22.55
N GLY A 21 -13.74 24.59 -23.84
CA GLY A 21 -12.39 24.89 -24.34
C GLY A 21 -11.27 23.89 -24.02
N GLY A 22 -11.56 22.59 -24.03
CA GLY A 22 -10.50 21.55 -23.98
C GLY A 22 -9.91 21.22 -22.59
N ILE A 23 -10.03 22.08 -21.59
CA ILE A 23 -9.42 21.88 -20.26
C ILE A 23 -10.08 20.72 -19.49
N ILE A 24 -11.39 20.59 -19.57
CA ILE A 24 -12.11 19.49 -18.89
C ILE A 24 -11.81 18.16 -19.56
N LEU A 25 -11.71 18.15 -20.88
CA LEU A 25 -11.36 16.95 -21.62
C LEU A 25 -9.94 16.48 -21.31
N TYR A 26 -8.98 17.39 -21.23
CA TYR A 26 -7.60 17.08 -20.84
C TYR A 26 -7.55 16.47 -19.42
N LYS A 27 -8.29 17.05 -18.47
CA LYS A 27 -8.43 16.49 -17.11
C LYS A 27 -9.10 15.13 -17.12
N LEU A 28 -10.14 14.93 -17.92
CA LEU A 28 -10.84 13.65 -18.06
C LEU A 28 -9.95 12.56 -18.68
N ILE A 29 -9.19 12.90 -19.74
CA ILE A 29 -8.24 11.98 -20.38
C ILE A 29 -7.09 11.62 -19.42
N LYS A 30 -6.58 12.59 -18.66
CA LYS A 30 -5.57 12.34 -17.62
C LYS A 30 -6.09 11.43 -16.51
N TYR A 31 -7.37 11.56 -16.13
CA TYR A 31 -8.03 10.72 -15.15
C TYR A 31 -8.27 9.28 -15.68
N ILE A 32 -8.59 9.14 -16.97
CA ILE A 32 -8.81 7.82 -17.61
C ILE A 32 -7.50 7.05 -17.83
N LYS A 33 -6.37 7.75 -17.97
CA LYS A 33 -5.05 7.13 -18.17
C LYS A 33 -4.36 6.90 -16.83
N MET A 34 -4.98 6.07 -15.97
CA MET A 34 -4.35 5.65 -14.71
C MET A 34 -3.13 4.79 -15.02
N LYS A 35 -1.94 5.36 -14.84
CA LYS A 35 -0.68 4.64 -14.99
C LYS A 35 -0.54 3.68 -13.81
N ARG A 36 -0.17 2.44 -14.10
CA ARG A 36 0.24 1.47 -13.09
C ARG A 36 1.74 1.64 -12.83
N GLU A 37 2.11 1.79 -11.58
CA GLU A 37 3.50 1.85 -11.11
C GLU A 37 3.71 0.75 -10.07
N ASN A 38 4.74 -0.07 -10.28
CA ASN A 38 5.10 -1.15 -9.37
C ASN A 38 6.44 -0.81 -8.72
N ILE A 39 6.55 -1.04 -7.42
CA ILE A 39 7.83 -1.03 -6.69
C ILE A 39 8.29 -2.46 -6.54
N LEU A 40 9.54 -2.71 -6.93
CA LEU A 40 10.25 -3.96 -6.73
C LEU A 40 11.44 -3.71 -5.81
N THR A 41 11.71 -4.65 -4.90
CA THR A 41 12.85 -4.58 -3.97
C THR A 41 14.02 -5.44 -4.42
N GLY A 42 13.87 -6.19 -5.52
CA GLY A 42 14.85 -7.15 -6.00
C GLY A 42 14.85 -8.46 -5.23
N SER A 43 13.80 -8.73 -4.45
CA SER A 43 13.61 -10.02 -3.80
C SER A 43 13.41 -11.12 -4.85
N PRO A 44 14.11 -12.27 -4.76
CA PRO A 44 13.92 -13.37 -5.70
C PRO A 44 12.50 -13.96 -5.66
N TRP A 45 11.74 -13.66 -4.62
CA TRP A 45 10.36 -14.10 -4.47
C TRP A 45 9.40 -13.30 -5.35
N GLU A 46 9.74 -12.05 -5.73
CA GLU A 46 8.90 -11.20 -6.57
C GLU A 46 8.66 -11.84 -7.93
N ASP A 47 9.73 -12.32 -8.59
CA ASP A 47 9.61 -13.02 -9.86
C ASP A 47 8.99 -14.42 -9.69
N LYS A 48 9.40 -15.16 -8.65
CA LYS A 48 8.96 -16.54 -8.43
C LYS A 48 7.47 -16.65 -8.13
N MET A 49 6.89 -15.69 -7.39
CA MET A 49 5.48 -15.65 -7.02
C MET A 49 4.65 -14.71 -7.92
N GLY A 50 5.29 -13.86 -8.73
CA GLY A 50 4.61 -12.92 -9.60
C GLY A 50 3.97 -11.74 -8.86
N TYR A 51 4.64 -11.18 -7.84
CA TYR A 51 4.14 -10.04 -7.07
C TYR A 51 5.13 -8.85 -7.09
N CYS A 52 4.68 -7.71 -6.61
CA CYS A 52 5.53 -6.54 -6.38
C CYS A 52 5.39 -6.07 -4.92
N ARG A 53 6.37 -5.32 -4.40
CA ARG A 53 6.33 -4.79 -3.04
C ARG A 53 5.16 -3.84 -2.84
N ALA A 54 4.91 -2.98 -3.82
CA ALA A 54 3.75 -2.11 -3.83
C ALA A 54 3.30 -1.84 -5.27
N VAL A 55 2.03 -1.49 -5.42
CA VAL A 55 1.46 -1.02 -6.68
C VAL A 55 0.68 0.26 -6.45
N ARG A 56 0.91 1.25 -7.34
CA ARG A 56 0.09 2.46 -7.42
C ARG A 56 -0.69 2.48 -8.72
N ILE A 57 -1.99 2.77 -8.63
CA ILE A 57 -2.85 3.06 -9.80
C ILE A 57 -3.67 4.31 -9.49
N GLY A 58 -3.35 5.39 -10.18
CA GLY A 58 -3.96 6.71 -9.88
C GLY A 58 -3.59 7.18 -8.47
N ASN A 59 -4.58 7.34 -7.61
CA ASN A 59 -4.39 7.77 -6.22
C ASN A 59 -4.39 6.61 -5.20
N ILE A 60 -4.60 5.36 -5.63
CA ILE A 60 -4.63 4.19 -4.75
C ILE A 60 -3.26 3.52 -4.75
N ILE A 61 -2.77 3.18 -3.56
CA ILE A 61 -1.55 2.39 -3.33
C ILE A 61 -1.89 1.20 -2.46
N GLU A 62 -1.48 0.00 -2.91
CA GLU A 62 -1.49 -1.22 -2.11
C GLU A 62 -0.06 -1.67 -1.85
N VAL A 63 0.27 -1.92 -0.59
CA VAL A 63 1.56 -2.47 -0.16
C VAL A 63 1.36 -3.90 0.30
N SER A 64 2.13 -4.80 -0.29
CA SER A 64 2.11 -6.24 0.01
C SER A 64 2.56 -6.53 1.44
N GLY A 65 2.16 -7.67 1.96
CA GLY A 65 2.60 -8.20 3.24
C GLY A 65 4.10 -8.04 3.43
N THR A 66 4.45 -7.34 4.49
CA THR A 66 5.83 -6.98 4.82
C THR A 66 6.15 -7.54 6.19
N VAL A 67 7.19 -8.36 6.27
CA VAL A 67 7.80 -8.86 7.51
C VAL A 67 9.06 -8.06 7.84
N ALA A 68 9.52 -8.11 9.07
CA ALA A 68 10.74 -7.43 9.50
C ALA A 68 12.00 -8.05 8.87
N ILE A 69 13.10 -7.30 8.86
CA ILE A 69 14.45 -7.86 8.66
C ILE A 69 14.97 -8.24 10.04
N VAL A 70 14.93 -9.53 10.35
CA VAL A 70 15.44 -10.06 11.61
C VAL A 70 16.95 -10.24 11.47
N ASP A 71 17.73 -9.41 12.18
CA ASP A 71 19.20 -9.38 12.09
C ASP A 71 19.89 -9.92 13.36
N GLY A 72 19.10 -10.25 14.39
CA GLY A 72 19.59 -10.76 15.67
C GLY A 72 20.10 -9.70 16.64
N ASP A 73 20.44 -8.52 16.15
CA ASP A 73 20.96 -7.42 16.97
C ASP A 73 19.88 -6.38 17.30
N LYS A 74 19.36 -5.70 16.26
CA LYS A 74 18.35 -4.64 16.41
C LYS A 74 16.92 -5.18 16.38
N VAL A 75 16.69 -6.17 15.52
CA VAL A 75 15.38 -6.81 15.36
C VAL A 75 15.54 -8.30 15.65
N LYS A 76 15.03 -8.73 16.81
CA LYS A 76 15.06 -10.13 17.25
C LYS A 76 13.82 -10.89 16.85
N ALA A 77 13.94 -12.20 16.75
CA ALA A 77 12.83 -13.09 16.41
C ALA A 77 11.70 -13.10 17.46
N ASP A 78 12.01 -12.78 18.71
CA ASP A 78 11.05 -12.76 19.83
C ASP A 78 10.55 -11.35 20.19
N ASP A 79 10.92 -10.31 19.40
CA ASP A 79 10.58 -8.91 19.66
C ASP A 79 9.55 -8.37 18.64
N ALA A 80 8.27 -8.59 18.94
CA ALA A 80 7.17 -8.11 18.10
C ALA A 80 7.10 -6.58 17.98
N HIS A 81 7.54 -5.83 19.02
CA HIS A 81 7.60 -4.37 18.96
C HIS A 81 8.64 -3.91 17.95
N ALA A 82 9.88 -4.41 18.07
CA ALA A 82 10.96 -4.05 17.15
C ALA A 82 10.66 -4.51 15.70
N GLN A 83 10.06 -5.70 15.53
CA GLN A 83 9.60 -6.15 14.22
C GLN A 83 8.57 -5.20 13.62
N THR A 84 7.57 -4.77 14.38
CA THR A 84 6.54 -3.83 13.90
C THR A 84 7.14 -2.49 13.50
N LEU A 85 8.04 -1.90 14.29
CA LEU A 85 8.74 -0.67 13.93
C LEU A 85 9.51 -0.82 12.62
N ASN A 86 10.31 -1.88 12.49
CA ASN A 86 11.11 -2.14 11.29
C ASN A 86 10.22 -2.31 10.04
N ILE A 87 9.09 -3.01 10.16
CA ILE A 87 8.12 -3.15 9.07
C ILE A 87 7.61 -1.77 8.63
N LEU A 88 7.16 -0.93 9.57
CA LEU A 88 6.56 0.37 9.25
C LEU A 88 7.58 1.36 8.70
N GLU A 89 8.83 1.37 9.18
CA GLU A 89 9.93 2.14 8.59
C GLU A 89 10.22 1.76 7.13
N ARG A 90 10.14 0.46 6.82
CA ARG A 90 10.32 -0.04 5.45
C ARG A 90 9.15 0.32 4.55
N VAL A 91 7.94 0.23 5.07
CA VAL A 91 6.72 0.62 4.37
C VAL A 91 6.70 2.12 4.08
N GLU A 92 7.13 2.96 5.03
CA GLU A 92 7.25 4.41 4.84
C GLU A 92 8.15 4.74 3.63
N LYS A 93 9.30 4.10 3.49
CA LYS A 93 10.18 4.27 2.32
C LYS A 93 9.53 3.86 1.01
N VAL A 94 8.76 2.76 1.03
CA VAL A 94 8.01 2.31 -0.16
C VAL A 94 6.93 3.31 -0.56
N LEU A 95 6.26 3.95 0.41
CA LEU A 95 5.29 5.00 0.14
C LEU A 95 5.97 6.26 -0.44
N GLU A 96 7.12 6.67 0.10
CA GLU A 96 7.92 7.78 -0.40
C GLU A 96 8.34 7.57 -1.86
N ASP A 97 8.78 6.37 -2.24
CA ASP A 97 9.12 6.01 -3.63
C ASP A 97 7.93 6.15 -4.59
N LEU A 98 6.71 6.08 -4.06
CA LEU A 98 5.45 6.29 -4.80
C LEU A 98 4.87 7.72 -4.63
N ASN A 99 5.67 8.67 -4.11
CA ASN A 99 5.26 10.04 -3.80
C ASN A 99 4.04 10.11 -2.86
N ALA A 100 4.01 9.24 -1.87
CA ALA A 100 3.02 9.16 -0.80
C ALA A 100 3.72 9.19 0.57
N SER A 101 2.94 9.20 1.63
CA SER A 101 3.43 9.22 3.01
C SER A 101 2.53 8.38 3.91
N MET A 102 2.95 8.17 5.16
CA MET A 102 2.13 7.50 6.16
C MET A 102 0.77 8.21 6.41
N LYS A 103 0.68 9.52 6.13
CA LYS A 103 -0.57 10.30 6.26
C LYS A 103 -1.65 9.88 5.26
N ASP A 104 -1.24 9.29 4.15
CA ASP A 104 -2.14 8.83 3.09
C ASP A 104 -2.70 7.43 3.38
N VAL A 105 -2.21 6.75 4.43
CA VAL A 105 -2.65 5.41 4.82
C VAL A 105 -4.06 5.46 5.40
N ILE A 106 -4.97 4.72 4.77
CA ILE A 106 -6.36 4.61 5.20
C ILE A 106 -6.67 3.28 5.87
N ARG A 107 -5.84 2.26 5.66
CA ARG A 107 -6.03 0.93 6.24
C ARG A 107 -4.71 0.22 6.48
N THR A 108 -4.62 -0.48 7.64
CA THR A 108 -3.60 -1.48 7.93
C THR A 108 -4.25 -2.81 8.26
N ARG A 109 -3.62 -3.93 7.85
CA ARG A 109 -3.95 -5.29 8.26
C ARG A 109 -2.71 -5.89 8.88
N ILE A 110 -2.81 -6.27 10.13
CA ILE A 110 -1.71 -6.79 10.94
C ILE A 110 -2.00 -8.27 11.21
N PHE A 111 -1.11 -9.12 10.77
CA PHE A 111 -1.14 -10.57 11.02
C PHE A 111 -0.07 -10.90 12.04
N THR A 112 -0.41 -11.71 13.04
CA THR A 112 0.53 -12.15 14.06
C THR A 112 0.42 -13.65 14.31
N THR A 113 1.54 -14.31 14.61
CA THR A 113 1.59 -15.70 15.04
C THR A 113 1.32 -15.86 16.54
N ASP A 114 1.35 -14.73 17.29
CA ASP A 114 1.07 -14.71 18.74
C ASP A 114 0.23 -13.47 19.11
N VAL A 115 -1.05 -13.68 19.38
CA VAL A 115 -1.99 -12.61 19.75
C VAL A 115 -1.68 -11.99 21.13
N SER A 116 -0.87 -12.64 21.97
CA SER A 116 -0.43 -12.06 23.25
C SER A 116 0.49 -10.86 23.06
N THR A 117 1.07 -10.68 21.87
CA THR A 117 1.94 -9.55 21.51
C THR A 117 1.17 -8.27 21.18
N PHE A 118 -0.16 -8.26 21.31
CA PHE A 118 -1.02 -7.13 20.92
C PHE A 118 -0.53 -5.77 21.44
N GLU A 119 -0.23 -5.66 22.75
CA GLU A 119 0.23 -4.42 23.36
C GLU A 119 1.56 -3.92 22.75
N ALA A 120 2.49 -4.82 22.50
CA ALA A 120 3.78 -4.50 21.89
C ALA A 120 3.60 -3.98 20.46
N VAL A 121 2.78 -4.67 19.66
CA VAL A 121 2.46 -4.28 18.29
C VAL A 121 1.67 -2.97 18.25
N ALA A 122 0.66 -2.81 19.12
CA ALA A 122 -0.16 -1.61 19.19
C ALA A 122 0.68 -0.36 19.55
N THR A 123 1.61 -0.49 20.50
CA THR A 123 2.52 0.60 20.89
C THR A 123 3.42 1.01 19.73
N ALA A 124 4.03 0.05 19.04
CA ALA A 124 4.86 0.32 17.87
C ALA A 124 4.05 0.94 16.72
N HIS A 125 2.86 0.42 16.42
CA HIS A 125 1.96 0.96 15.40
C HIS A 125 1.55 2.40 15.72
N ALA A 126 1.28 2.72 16.98
CA ALA A 126 0.89 4.04 17.41
C ALA A 126 1.98 5.11 17.19
N THR A 127 3.27 4.76 17.11
CA THR A 127 4.33 5.73 16.81
C THR A 127 4.16 6.37 15.44
N PHE A 128 3.61 5.64 14.47
CA PHE A 128 3.34 6.13 13.12
C PHE A 128 1.91 6.68 12.96
N PHE A 129 0.93 6.06 13.61
CA PHE A 129 -0.48 6.26 13.26
C PHE A 129 -1.34 6.93 14.32
N LYS A 130 -0.77 7.34 15.46
CA LYS A 130 -1.51 7.96 16.56
C LYS A 130 -2.41 9.13 16.15
N ASP A 131 -1.92 9.97 15.22
CA ASP A 131 -2.62 11.16 14.75
C ASP A 131 -3.33 10.96 13.41
N ILE A 132 -3.01 9.86 12.68
CA ILE A 132 -3.57 9.51 11.38
C ILE A 132 -4.82 8.65 11.53
N LYS A 133 -4.77 7.64 12.41
CA LYS A 133 -5.88 6.73 12.77
C LYS A 133 -6.50 6.00 11.57
N PRO A 134 -5.73 5.24 10.78
CA PRO A 134 -6.29 4.42 9.73
C PRO A 134 -7.20 3.35 10.31
N THR A 135 -8.12 2.80 9.48
CA THR A 135 -8.82 1.58 9.86
C THR A 135 -7.81 0.44 10.02
N THR A 136 -7.91 -0.32 11.11
CA THR A 136 -6.91 -1.34 11.44
C THR A 136 -7.58 -2.65 11.82
N GLY A 137 -7.06 -3.76 11.28
CA GLY A 137 -7.40 -5.12 11.71
C GLY A 137 -6.17 -5.81 12.29
N PHE A 138 -6.36 -6.54 13.40
CA PHE A 138 -5.33 -7.37 14.04
C PHE A 138 -5.81 -8.82 14.04
N TYR A 139 -5.04 -9.72 13.42
CA TYR A 139 -5.45 -11.10 13.13
C TYR A 139 -4.41 -12.11 13.63
N GLY A 140 -4.84 -13.06 14.45
CA GLY A 140 -4.03 -14.22 14.80
C GLY A 140 -4.06 -15.24 13.66
N ILE A 141 -2.89 -15.72 13.26
CA ILE A 141 -2.70 -16.75 12.24
C ILE A 141 -1.78 -17.86 12.76
N ASN A 142 -1.82 -19.02 12.12
CA ASN A 142 -1.01 -20.17 12.59
C ASN A 142 0.49 -19.96 12.41
N GLN A 143 0.92 -19.38 11.28
CA GLN A 143 2.33 -19.18 10.97
C GLN A 143 2.49 -18.13 9.86
N LEU A 144 3.64 -17.50 9.82
CA LEU A 144 4.16 -16.70 8.71
C LEU A 144 5.12 -17.56 7.87
N VAL A 145 5.74 -16.95 6.85
CA VAL A 145 6.62 -17.64 5.89
C VAL A 145 7.88 -18.24 6.53
N ALA A 146 8.27 -17.78 7.71
CA ALA A 146 9.39 -18.35 8.48
C ALA A 146 9.14 -18.13 9.99
N PRO A 147 9.70 -19.00 10.86
CA PRO A 147 9.41 -19.00 12.29
C PRO A 147 9.94 -17.77 13.05
N GLU A 148 10.91 -17.07 12.52
CA GLU A 148 11.46 -15.84 13.12
C GLU A 148 10.53 -14.63 12.97
N TYR A 149 9.50 -14.71 12.15
CA TYR A 149 8.55 -13.61 11.97
C TYR A 149 7.35 -13.77 12.89
N LEU A 150 7.14 -12.76 13.74
CA LEU A 150 5.96 -12.66 14.61
C LEU A 150 4.84 -11.82 13.99
N VAL A 151 5.23 -10.86 13.13
CA VAL A 151 4.31 -9.85 12.59
C VAL A 151 4.51 -9.69 11.09
N GLU A 152 3.40 -9.57 10.37
CA GLU A 152 3.34 -9.13 8.98
C GLU A 152 2.29 -8.03 8.84
N ILE A 153 2.57 -6.99 8.04
CA ILE A 153 1.65 -5.88 7.84
C ILE A 153 1.44 -5.61 6.37
N GLU A 154 0.18 -5.50 5.97
CA GLU A 154 -0.27 -4.96 4.69
C GLU A 154 -0.94 -3.61 4.90
N LEU A 155 -0.90 -2.75 3.89
CA LEU A 155 -1.64 -1.50 3.97
C LEU A 155 -2.17 -1.01 2.62
N THR A 156 -3.21 -0.17 2.72
CA THR A 156 -3.78 0.62 1.63
C THR A 156 -3.57 2.09 1.94
N ALA A 157 -3.06 2.85 0.97
CA ALA A 157 -2.98 4.30 1.02
C ALA A 157 -3.75 4.94 -0.15
N VAL A 158 -4.29 6.14 0.08
CA VAL A 158 -5.01 6.92 -0.93
C VAL A 158 -4.54 8.36 -0.84
N LEU A 159 -3.93 8.84 -1.93
CA LEU A 159 -3.52 10.24 -2.02
C LEU A 159 -4.76 11.12 -2.18
N ALA A 160 -4.87 12.15 -1.34
CA ALA A 160 -5.83 13.22 -1.56
C ALA A 160 -5.46 14.01 -2.83
N GLU A 161 -6.46 14.38 -3.61
CA GLU A 161 -6.30 15.25 -4.79
C GLU A 161 -6.06 16.72 -4.36
#